data_af302a15c6b68ba6ae8651adac5eedeb
#
_entry.id   af302a15c6b68ba6ae8651adac5eedeb
#
_cell.length_a   1.000
_cell.length_b   1.000
_cell.length_c   1.000
_cell.angle_alpha   90.00
_cell.angle_beta   90.00
_cell.angle_gamma   90.00
#
_symmetry.space_group_name_H-M   'P 1'
#
loop_
_entity.id
_entity.type
_entity.pdbx_description
1 polymer ?
#
loop_
_entity_poly.entity_id
_entity_poly.type
_entity_poly.pdbx_seq_one_letter_code
_entity_poly.pdbx_strand_id
1 'polypeptide(L)'
;MSVSSMFRLLYPHILFFSLVLAGAASASVQSADEELRALYEREWAWWLEQSAQVRDARGELVRGDRWPAVDRETQAERLAYWEAVLAELDEIDEPSLSDAQRINAQVFRQIIESRVSRGRFRTFEAPLNSDSFFWAGLHPQTGGFRDRATYENYLGRLADIPRFFNEHMTNMRAGLARGFT
;
A
#
# COMPACT_ATOMS: atom_id res chain seq x y z
N MET A 1 -73.46 -1.27 -12.20
CA MET A 1 -72.13 -1.54 -12.73
C MET A 1 -71.14 -0.97 -11.76
N SER A 2 -70.40 -1.84 -11.08
CA SER A 2 -69.62 -1.54 -9.85
C SER A 2 -68.19 -1.10 -10.21
N VAL A 3 -67.76 0.05 -9.65
CA VAL A 3 -66.47 0.72 -9.86
C VAL A 3 -65.31 0.04 -9.08
N SER A 4 -65.57 -1.13 -8.47
CA SER A 4 -64.61 -1.81 -7.59
C SER A 4 -63.62 -2.78 -8.24
N SER A 5 -63.64 -2.90 -9.59
CA SER A 5 -62.82 -3.94 -10.25
C SER A 5 -61.55 -3.41 -10.94
N MET A 6 -61.28 -2.09 -10.90
CA MET A 6 -60.17 -1.48 -11.69
C MET A 6 -58.89 -1.17 -10.87
N PHE A 7 -58.94 -1.35 -9.55
CA PHE A 7 -57.82 -1.00 -8.66
C PHE A 7 -56.94 -2.19 -8.21
N ARG A 8 -57.23 -3.41 -8.65
CA ARG A 8 -56.48 -4.62 -8.22
C ARG A 8 -55.34 -5.08 -9.16
N LEU A 9 -55.17 -4.43 -10.30
CA LEU A 9 -54.15 -4.86 -11.30
C LEU A 9 -52.88 -4.02 -11.36
N LEU A 10 -52.78 -2.93 -10.59
CA LEU A 10 -51.61 -2.02 -10.65
C LEU A 10 -50.56 -2.22 -9.54
N TYR A 11 -50.91 -2.95 -8.48
CA TYR A 11 -50.01 -3.11 -7.33
C TYR A 11 -48.90 -4.16 -7.45
N PRO A 12 -48.99 -5.25 -8.21
CA PRO A 12 -47.89 -6.22 -8.26
C PRO A 12 -46.69 -5.75 -9.12
N HIS A 13 -46.85 -4.82 -10.03
CA HIS A 13 -45.76 -4.39 -10.92
C HIS A 13 -44.86 -3.35 -10.25
N ILE A 14 -45.33 -2.54 -9.33
CA ILE A 14 -44.55 -1.53 -8.61
C ILE A 14 -43.62 -2.21 -7.58
N LEU A 15 -44.09 -3.25 -6.89
CA LEU A 15 -43.28 -4.01 -5.93
C LEU A 15 -42.17 -4.84 -6.58
N PHE A 16 -42.41 -5.34 -7.79
CA PHE A 16 -41.39 -6.11 -8.52
C PHE A 16 -40.27 -5.22 -9.08
N PHE A 17 -40.60 -4.00 -9.50
CA PHE A 17 -39.61 -3.04 -9.99
C PHE A 17 -38.70 -2.49 -8.89
N SER A 18 -39.24 -2.28 -7.69
CA SER A 18 -38.46 -1.83 -6.52
C SER A 18 -37.50 -2.90 -6.02
N LEU A 19 -37.84 -4.18 -6.11
CA LEU A 19 -36.98 -5.29 -5.67
C LEU A 19 -35.81 -5.51 -6.63
N VAL A 20 -36.02 -5.32 -7.94
CA VAL A 20 -34.96 -5.47 -8.96
C VAL A 20 -33.94 -4.33 -8.85
N LEU A 21 -34.37 -3.09 -8.56
CA LEU A 21 -33.45 -1.95 -8.35
C LEU A 21 -32.61 -2.11 -7.08
N ALA A 22 -33.17 -2.61 -5.99
CA ALA A 22 -32.46 -2.86 -4.74
C ALA A 22 -31.40 -3.97 -4.90
N GLY A 23 -31.71 -5.01 -5.67
CA GLY A 23 -30.75 -6.09 -5.99
C GLY A 23 -29.58 -5.62 -6.86
N ALA A 24 -29.83 -4.76 -7.84
CA ALA A 24 -28.79 -4.21 -8.72
C ALA A 24 -27.85 -3.24 -7.94
N ALA A 25 -28.38 -2.41 -7.06
CA ALA A 25 -27.58 -1.52 -6.23
C ALA A 25 -26.69 -2.29 -5.24
N SER A 26 -27.20 -3.35 -4.62
CA SER A 26 -26.40 -4.20 -3.71
C SER A 26 -25.30 -4.94 -4.44
N ALA A 27 -25.54 -5.41 -5.66
CA ALA A 27 -24.54 -6.07 -6.48
C ALA A 27 -23.43 -5.11 -6.93
N SER A 28 -23.76 -3.84 -7.26
CA SER A 28 -22.76 -2.83 -7.64
C SER A 28 -21.87 -2.43 -6.47
N VAL A 29 -22.42 -2.26 -5.26
CA VAL A 29 -21.67 -1.99 -4.03
C VAL A 29 -20.72 -3.12 -3.70
N GLN A 30 -21.17 -4.37 -3.79
CA GLN A 30 -20.33 -5.53 -3.54
C GLN A 30 -19.17 -5.62 -4.54
N SER A 31 -19.40 -5.30 -5.83
CA SER A 31 -18.36 -5.28 -6.87
C SER A 31 -17.31 -4.21 -6.60
N ALA A 32 -17.71 -2.97 -6.28
CA ALA A 32 -16.79 -1.87 -5.98
C ALA A 32 -15.96 -2.15 -4.72
N ASP A 33 -16.59 -2.71 -3.67
CA ASP A 33 -15.90 -3.11 -2.44
C ASP A 33 -14.86 -4.21 -2.70
N GLU A 34 -15.16 -5.17 -3.60
CA GLU A 34 -14.24 -6.24 -4.00
C GLU A 34 -13.07 -5.70 -4.84
N GLU A 35 -13.32 -4.77 -5.76
CA GLU A 35 -12.29 -4.10 -6.57
C GLU A 35 -11.31 -3.34 -5.67
N LEU A 36 -11.82 -2.54 -4.75
CA LEU A 36 -10.99 -1.82 -3.78
C LEU A 36 -10.16 -2.78 -2.93
N ARG A 37 -10.76 -3.87 -2.46
CA ARG A 37 -10.06 -4.89 -1.67
C ARG A 37 -8.92 -5.51 -2.46
N ALA A 38 -9.18 -5.91 -3.70
CA ALA A 38 -8.17 -6.49 -4.58
C ALA A 38 -7.00 -5.53 -4.83
N LEU A 39 -7.28 -4.22 -4.93
CA LEU A 39 -6.25 -3.20 -5.12
C LEU A 39 -5.31 -3.12 -3.91
N TYR A 40 -5.82 -2.97 -2.69
CA TYR A 40 -4.93 -2.86 -1.53
C TYR A 40 -4.31 -4.19 -1.10
N GLU A 41 -4.93 -5.35 -1.37
CA GLU A 41 -4.29 -6.65 -1.17
C GLU A 41 -3.10 -6.85 -2.13
N ARG A 42 -3.24 -6.44 -3.38
CA ARG A 42 -2.15 -6.46 -4.37
C ARG A 42 -1.03 -5.49 -3.99
N GLU A 43 -1.36 -4.27 -3.54
CA GLU A 43 -0.37 -3.30 -3.05
C GLU A 43 0.39 -3.85 -1.83
N TRP A 44 -0.32 -4.46 -0.90
CA TRP A 44 0.31 -5.09 0.26
C TRP A 44 1.25 -6.24 -0.11
N ALA A 45 0.83 -7.11 -1.04
CA ALA A 45 1.68 -8.20 -1.54
C ALA A 45 2.95 -7.64 -2.19
N TRP A 46 2.81 -6.64 -3.06
CA TRP A 46 3.94 -5.97 -3.70
C TRP A 46 4.86 -5.29 -2.67
N TRP A 47 4.29 -4.60 -1.68
CA TRP A 47 5.07 -4.00 -0.60
C TRP A 47 5.88 -5.04 0.18
N LEU A 48 5.32 -6.19 0.44
CA LEU A 48 6.04 -7.30 1.09
C LEU A 48 7.20 -7.80 0.22
N GLU A 49 7.06 -7.84 -1.11
CA GLU A 49 8.14 -8.20 -2.03
C GLU A 49 9.29 -7.17 -2.00
N GLN A 50 8.94 -5.88 -1.91
CA GLN A 50 9.91 -4.78 -1.79
C GLN A 50 10.61 -4.73 -0.43
N SER A 51 10.03 -5.35 0.59
CA SER A 51 10.56 -5.31 1.95
C SER A 51 11.75 -6.23 2.11
N ALA A 52 12.89 -5.69 2.55
CA ALA A 52 14.10 -6.48 2.82
C ALA A 52 13.95 -7.39 4.05
N GLN A 53 13.09 -7.01 4.97
CA GLN A 53 12.80 -7.76 6.19
C GLN A 53 11.30 -8.04 6.27
N VAL A 54 10.92 -9.30 6.33
CA VAL A 54 9.52 -9.73 6.45
C VAL A 54 9.40 -10.60 7.69
N ARG A 55 8.38 -10.32 8.49
CA ARG A 55 8.02 -11.11 9.67
C ARG A 55 6.72 -11.86 9.43
N ASP A 56 6.64 -13.08 9.94
CA ASP A 56 5.39 -13.85 9.95
C ASP A 56 4.40 -13.35 11.01
N ALA A 57 3.23 -14.00 11.08
CA ALA A 57 2.20 -13.67 12.06
C ALA A 57 2.63 -13.86 13.53
N ARG A 58 3.71 -14.57 13.79
CA ARG A 58 4.31 -14.75 15.12
C ARG A 58 5.37 -13.70 15.44
N GLY A 59 5.61 -12.76 14.49
CA GLY A 59 6.65 -11.76 14.59
C GLY A 59 8.05 -12.27 14.25
N GLU A 60 8.17 -13.47 13.71
CA GLU A 60 9.43 -14.09 13.37
C GLU A 60 9.94 -13.64 12.01
N LEU A 61 11.24 -13.40 11.91
CA LEU A 61 11.87 -12.96 10.69
C LEU A 61 11.98 -14.12 9.69
N VAL A 62 11.14 -14.13 8.65
CA VAL A 62 11.15 -15.14 7.58
C VAL A 62 12.03 -14.74 6.38
N ARG A 63 12.32 -13.44 6.23
CA ARG A 63 13.31 -12.89 5.32
C ARG A 63 14.01 -11.72 6.00
N GLY A 64 15.31 -11.59 5.88
CA GLY A 64 16.01 -10.53 6.59
C GLY A 64 17.53 -10.61 6.52
N ASP A 65 18.06 -11.07 5.38
CA ASP A 65 19.48 -11.23 5.11
C ASP A 65 20.14 -9.97 4.54
N ARG A 66 19.36 -8.91 4.26
CA ARG A 66 19.84 -7.65 3.66
C ARG A 66 19.05 -6.44 4.16
N TRP A 67 19.54 -5.26 3.84
CA TRP A 67 18.89 -3.96 4.01
C TRP A 67 18.03 -3.60 2.81
N PRO A 68 17.02 -2.73 2.96
CA PRO A 68 16.23 -2.26 1.81
C PRO A 68 17.12 -1.65 0.72
N ALA A 69 16.82 -1.93 -0.54
CA ALA A 69 17.39 -1.19 -1.64
C ALA A 69 16.83 0.24 -1.64
N VAL A 70 17.73 1.22 -1.74
CA VAL A 70 17.38 2.66 -1.73
C VAL A 70 18.01 3.41 -2.90
N ASP A 71 18.58 2.68 -3.85
CA ASP A 71 19.15 3.26 -5.07
C ASP A 71 18.08 3.97 -5.91
N ARG A 72 18.55 4.81 -6.85
CA ARG A 72 17.68 5.66 -7.67
C ARG A 72 16.72 4.84 -8.55
N GLU A 73 17.13 3.72 -9.07
CA GLU A 73 16.32 2.86 -9.95
C GLU A 73 15.16 2.27 -9.15
N THR A 74 15.45 1.64 -8.02
CA THR A 74 14.44 1.13 -7.07
C THR A 74 13.45 2.22 -6.63
N GLN A 75 13.93 3.44 -6.38
CA GLN A 75 13.04 4.56 -6.00
C GLN A 75 12.15 5.01 -7.16
N ALA A 76 12.65 4.99 -8.40
CA ALA A 76 11.87 5.32 -9.59
C ALA A 76 10.80 4.25 -9.87
N GLU A 77 11.12 2.97 -9.74
CA GLU A 77 10.17 1.86 -9.86
C GLU A 77 9.05 1.96 -8.83
N ARG A 78 9.39 2.25 -7.58
CA ARG A 78 8.40 2.44 -6.52
C ARG A 78 7.48 3.62 -6.78
N LEU A 79 8.02 4.73 -7.25
CA LEU A 79 7.22 5.90 -7.61
C LEU A 79 6.23 5.56 -8.74
N ALA A 80 6.72 4.94 -9.83
CA ALA A 80 5.88 4.54 -10.95
C ALA A 80 4.76 3.57 -10.53
N TYR A 81 5.07 2.63 -9.65
CA TYR A 81 4.08 1.70 -9.11
C TYR A 81 2.99 2.42 -8.31
N TRP A 82 3.35 3.31 -7.39
CA TRP A 82 2.34 4.03 -6.59
C TRP A 82 1.54 5.04 -7.40
N GLU A 83 2.12 5.63 -8.45
CA GLU A 83 1.36 6.44 -9.41
C GLU A 83 0.31 5.60 -10.16
N ALA A 84 0.66 4.37 -10.55
CA ALA A 84 -0.29 3.43 -11.16
C ALA A 84 -1.40 3.02 -10.17
N VAL A 85 -1.06 2.74 -8.90
CA VAL A 85 -2.05 2.44 -7.85
C VAL A 85 -3.03 3.58 -7.63
N LEU A 86 -2.56 4.85 -7.67
CA LEU A 86 -3.47 6.00 -7.58
C LEU A 86 -4.40 6.09 -8.79
N ALA A 87 -3.88 5.85 -9.99
CA ALA A 87 -4.70 5.86 -11.20
C ALA A 87 -5.78 4.76 -11.16
N GLU A 88 -5.44 3.56 -10.72
CA GLU A 88 -6.44 2.50 -10.53
C GLU A 88 -7.47 2.84 -9.44
N LEU A 89 -7.05 3.48 -8.35
CA LEU A 89 -7.97 3.93 -7.30
C LEU A 89 -8.93 5.01 -7.80
N ASP A 90 -8.51 5.84 -8.76
CA ASP A 90 -9.35 6.87 -9.39
C ASP A 90 -10.43 6.28 -10.32
N GLU A 91 -10.23 5.06 -10.83
CA GLU A 91 -11.23 4.35 -11.65
C GLU A 91 -12.34 3.69 -10.81
N ILE A 92 -12.12 3.51 -9.51
CA ILE A 92 -13.14 2.93 -8.60
C ILE A 92 -14.22 3.98 -8.35
N ASP A 93 -15.48 3.61 -8.64
CA ASP A 93 -16.65 4.48 -8.40
C ASP A 93 -16.91 4.65 -6.89
N GLU A 94 -16.35 5.69 -6.29
CA GLU A 94 -16.44 5.95 -4.84
C GLU A 94 -17.90 6.00 -4.33
N PRO A 95 -18.89 6.58 -5.03
CA PRO A 95 -20.29 6.51 -4.66
C PRO A 95 -20.86 5.09 -4.54
N SER A 96 -20.30 4.13 -5.29
CA SER A 96 -20.70 2.71 -5.24
C SER A 96 -20.04 1.91 -4.13
N LEU A 97 -19.12 2.51 -3.36
CA LEU A 97 -18.53 1.85 -2.18
C LEU A 97 -19.50 1.86 -0.98
N SER A 98 -19.43 0.83 -0.16
CA SER A 98 -20.05 0.87 1.18
C SER A 98 -19.42 1.97 2.03
N ASP A 99 -20.14 2.47 3.05
CA ASP A 99 -19.64 3.53 3.93
C ASP A 99 -18.30 3.17 4.59
N ALA A 100 -18.13 1.91 4.98
CA ALA A 100 -16.88 1.42 5.56
C ALA A 100 -15.73 1.43 4.55
N GLN A 101 -15.98 0.99 3.32
CA GLN A 101 -14.95 0.95 2.27
C GLN A 101 -14.63 2.34 1.72
N ARG A 102 -15.57 3.28 1.74
CA ARG A 102 -15.30 4.69 1.41
C ARG A 102 -14.27 5.31 2.36
N ILE A 103 -14.39 5.05 3.66
CA ILE A 103 -13.39 5.49 4.66
C ILE A 103 -12.04 4.81 4.37
N ASN A 104 -12.03 3.49 4.12
CA ASN A 104 -10.80 2.76 3.80
C ASN A 104 -10.14 3.29 2.52
N ALA A 105 -10.91 3.60 1.48
CA ALA A 105 -10.41 4.19 0.23
C ALA A 105 -9.72 5.54 0.48
N GLN A 106 -10.32 6.41 1.29
CA GLN A 106 -9.74 7.71 1.64
C GLN A 106 -8.43 7.57 2.42
N VAL A 107 -8.37 6.66 3.40
CA VAL A 107 -7.15 6.38 4.16
C VAL A 107 -6.08 5.79 3.23
N PHE A 108 -6.45 4.83 2.39
CA PHE A 108 -5.51 4.22 1.43
C PHE A 108 -4.97 5.26 0.45
N ARG A 109 -5.84 6.10 -0.13
CA ARG A 109 -5.45 7.21 -1.01
C ARG A 109 -4.41 8.11 -0.33
N GLN A 110 -4.68 8.56 0.89
CA GLN A 110 -3.77 9.44 1.63
C GLN A 110 -2.39 8.79 1.85
N ILE A 111 -2.35 7.48 2.11
CA ILE A 111 -1.09 6.74 2.25
C ILE A 111 -0.32 6.73 0.93
N ILE A 112 -0.98 6.38 -0.18
CA ILE A 112 -0.33 6.29 -1.50
C ILE A 112 0.10 7.67 -2.00
N GLU A 113 -0.75 8.71 -1.87
CA GLU A 113 -0.39 10.10 -2.20
C GLU A 113 0.85 10.58 -1.43
N SER A 114 0.96 10.24 -0.14
CA SER A 114 2.14 10.55 0.65
C SER A 114 3.40 9.86 0.10
N ARG A 115 3.28 8.61 -0.35
CA ARG A 115 4.40 7.86 -0.96
C ARG A 115 4.80 8.48 -2.31
N VAL A 116 3.84 8.78 -3.17
CA VAL A 116 4.05 9.47 -4.47
C VAL A 116 4.71 10.82 -4.25
N SER A 117 4.20 11.62 -3.31
CA SER A 117 4.77 12.93 -2.97
C SER A 117 6.24 12.80 -2.56
N ARG A 118 6.56 11.88 -1.65
CA ARG A 118 7.95 11.63 -1.22
C ARG A 118 8.84 11.20 -2.39
N GLY A 119 8.34 10.36 -3.30
CA GLY A 119 9.07 9.94 -4.50
C GLY A 119 9.34 11.10 -5.44
N ARG A 120 8.33 11.92 -5.74
CA ARG A 120 8.44 13.10 -6.62
C ARG A 120 9.41 14.16 -6.08
N PHE A 121 9.34 14.43 -4.78
CA PHE A 121 10.28 15.32 -4.11
C PHE A 121 11.66 14.70 -3.87
N ARG A 122 11.81 13.40 -4.13
CA ARG A 122 13.04 12.63 -3.90
C ARG A 122 13.56 12.79 -2.46
N THR A 123 12.69 12.64 -1.48
CA THR A 123 13.05 12.77 -0.07
C THR A 123 14.14 11.79 0.35
N PHE A 124 14.33 10.69 -0.40
CA PHE A 124 15.41 9.74 -0.23
C PHE A 124 16.83 10.33 -0.49
N GLU A 125 16.91 11.50 -1.13
CA GLU A 125 18.17 12.22 -1.33
C GLU A 125 18.59 13.02 -0.10
N ALA A 126 17.69 13.19 0.91
CA ALA A 126 17.99 13.79 2.22
C ALA A 126 17.57 12.84 3.36
N PRO A 127 18.23 11.68 3.51
CA PRO A 127 17.83 10.65 4.48
C PRO A 127 18.22 10.96 5.91
N LEU A 128 18.72 12.16 6.17
CA LEU A 128 19.13 12.65 7.47
C LEU A 128 18.26 13.84 7.85
N ASN A 129 17.73 13.83 9.07
CA ASN A 129 17.08 14.98 9.67
C ASN A 129 17.36 14.99 11.17
N SER A 130 16.82 15.97 11.91
CA SER A 130 17.04 16.11 13.36
C SER A 130 16.55 14.92 14.19
N ASP A 131 15.60 14.15 13.66
CA ASP A 131 14.89 13.13 14.41
C ASP A 131 15.19 11.71 13.95
N SER A 132 15.73 11.53 12.74
CA SER A 132 15.97 10.22 12.17
C SER A 132 17.24 10.15 11.32
N PHE A 133 17.86 8.98 11.38
CA PHE A 133 19.05 8.64 10.61
C PHE A 133 18.82 7.28 9.94
N PHE A 134 19.24 7.13 8.70
CA PHE A 134 19.06 5.86 7.98
C PHE A 134 19.78 4.68 8.64
N TRP A 135 20.79 4.93 9.47
CA TRP A 135 21.53 3.90 10.22
C TRP A 135 20.95 3.59 11.60
N ALA A 136 19.85 4.23 12.02
CA ALA A 136 19.28 4.02 13.35
C ALA A 136 18.86 2.57 13.61
N GLY A 137 18.58 1.78 12.55
CA GLY A 137 18.27 0.35 12.64
C GLY A 137 19.49 -0.59 12.67
N LEU A 138 20.72 -0.08 12.55
CA LEU A 138 21.95 -0.88 12.46
C LEU A 138 22.53 -1.29 13.82
N HIS A 139 21.69 -1.42 14.84
CA HIS A 139 22.15 -1.86 16.15
C HIS A 139 22.65 -3.30 16.10
N PRO A 140 23.79 -3.61 16.77
CA PRO A 140 24.20 -4.99 16.96
C PRO A 140 23.10 -5.79 17.67
N GLN A 141 22.87 -7.02 17.22
CA GLN A 141 21.94 -7.89 17.93
C GLN A 141 22.58 -8.31 19.25
N THR A 142 21.97 -7.92 20.35
CA THR A 142 22.48 -8.19 21.71
C THR A 142 21.85 -9.43 22.35
N GLY A 143 20.76 -9.95 21.77
CA GLY A 143 20.11 -11.19 22.19
C GLY A 143 20.68 -12.43 21.48
N GLY A 144 20.42 -13.61 22.03
CA GLY A 144 20.77 -14.87 21.36
C GLY A 144 20.01 -15.06 20.05
N PHE A 145 20.57 -15.85 19.15
CA PHE A 145 19.90 -16.29 17.95
C PHE A 145 19.09 -17.54 18.23
N ARG A 146 17.84 -17.57 17.80
CA ARG A 146 16.95 -18.71 18.02
C ARG A 146 17.42 -19.96 17.27
N ASP A 147 17.90 -19.77 16.05
CA ASP A 147 18.31 -20.82 15.16
C ASP A 147 19.41 -20.33 14.19
N ARG A 148 19.91 -21.27 13.40
CA ARG A 148 20.95 -21.02 12.41
C ARG A 148 20.50 -20.03 11.33
N ALA A 149 19.27 -20.11 10.85
CA ALA A 149 18.75 -19.22 9.81
C ALA A 149 18.70 -17.77 10.29
N THR A 150 18.28 -17.53 11.53
CA THR A 150 18.30 -16.19 12.15
C THR A 150 19.71 -15.62 12.23
N TYR A 151 20.70 -16.47 12.55
CA TYR A 151 22.11 -16.06 12.59
C TYR A 151 22.65 -15.78 11.19
N GLU A 152 22.35 -16.60 10.20
CA GLU A 152 22.76 -16.42 8.81
C GLU A 152 22.13 -15.13 8.22
N ASN A 153 20.87 -14.85 8.50
CA ASN A 153 20.21 -13.57 8.14
C ASN A 153 20.95 -12.37 8.76
N TYR A 154 21.39 -12.47 10.01
CA TYR A 154 22.16 -11.41 10.66
C TYR A 154 23.52 -11.20 9.99
N LEU A 155 24.23 -12.26 9.65
CA LEU A 155 25.50 -12.18 8.92
C LEU A 155 25.31 -11.57 7.52
N GLY A 156 24.24 -11.94 6.83
CA GLY A 156 23.86 -11.35 5.55
C GLY A 156 23.67 -9.85 5.65
N ARG A 157 22.91 -9.37 6.64
CA ARG A 157 22.75 -7.94 6.90
C ARG A 157 24.06 -7.22 7.19
N LEU A 158 24.96 -7.83 7.99
CA LEU A 158 26.26 -7.24 8.25
C LEU A 158 27.09 -7.11 6.98
N ALA A 159 27.09 -8.14 6.13
CA ALA A 159 27.78 -8.13 4.85
C ALA A 159 27.20 -7.10 3.86
N ASP A 160 25.90 -6.78 3.98
CA ASP A 160 25.17 -5.86 3.11
C ASP A 160 25.30 -4.37 3.50
N ILE A 161 25.85 -4.05 4.67
CA ILE A 161 26.05 -2.67 5.15
C ILE A 161 26.78 -1.79 4.12
N PRO A 162 27.89 -2.23 3.49
CA PRO A 162 28.59 -1.39 2.51
C PRO A 162 27.72 -0.99 1.33
N ARG A 163 26.89 -1.90 0.77
CA ARG A 163 25.95 -1.57 -0.31
C ARG A 163 24.94 -0.53 0.15
N PHE A 164 24.29 -0.76 1.27
CA PHE A 164 23.27 0.11 1.83
C PHE A 164 23.79 1.53 2.07
N PHE A 165 24.98 1.67 2.66
CA PHE A 165 25.62 2.97 2.85
C PHE A 165 26.01 3.65 1.53
N ASN A 166 26.54 2.89 0.56
CA ASN A 166 26.92 3.44 -0.74
C ASN A 166 25.71 3.99 -1.51
N GLU A 167 24.56 3.31 -1.46
CA GLU A 167 23.32 3.80 -2.07
C GLU A 167 22.87 5.11 -1.42
N HIS A 168 22.83 5.18 -0.08
CA HIS A 168 22.51 6.41 0.65
C HIS A 168 23.49 7.55 0.35
N MET A 169 24.80 7.29 0.34
CA MET A 169 25.80 8.30 -0.02
C MET A 169 25.63 8.81 -1.43
N THR A 170 25.29 7.93 -2.37
CA THR A 170 25.01 8.30 -3.77
C THR A 170 23.78 9.21 -3.85
N ASN A 171 22.71 8.88 -3.14
CA ASN A 171 21.51 9.70 -3.06
C ASN A 171 21.79 11.06 -2.42
N MET A 172 22.52 11.11 -1.30
CA MET A 172 22.88 12.37 -0.65
C MET A 172 23.74 13.28 -1.54
N ARG A 173 24.70 12.71 -2.31
CA ARG A 173 25.47 13.50 -3.29
C ARG A 173 24.56 14.09 -4.37
N ALA A 174 23.57 13.34 -4.84
CA ALA A 174 22.59 13.84 -5.80
C ALA A 174 21.70 14.93 -5.19
N GLY A 175 21.31 14.80 -3.94
CA GLY A 175 20.56 15.82 -3.20
C GLY A 175 21.36 17.10 -3.06
N LEU A 176 22.62 17.03 -2.61
CA LEU A 176 23.53 18.18 -2.52
C LEU A 176 23.71 18.88 -3.86
N ALA A 177 23.89 18.14 -4.96
CA ALA A 177 24.02 18.71 -6.29
C ALA A 177 22.76 19.47 -6.76
N ARG A 178 21.59 19.18 -6.19
CA ARG A 178 20.33 19.91 -6.44
C ARG A 178 20.10 21.06 -5.43
N GLY A 179 20.95 21.26 -4.46
CA GLY A 179 20.74 22.21 -3.38
C GLY A 179 19.73 21.73 -2.32
N PHE A 180 19.53 20.41 -2.23
CA PHE A 180 18.66 19.80 -1.23
C PHE A 180 19.52 19.48 0.01
N THR A 181 19.47 20.39 1.01
CA THR A 181 20.27 20.36 2.25
C THR A 181 19.37 20.41 3.47
#